data_fdd2f5fe7f650418b128be3a411789d4
#
_entry.id   fdd2f5fe7f650418b128be3a411789d4
#
_cell.length_a   1.000
_cell.length_b   1.000
_cell.length_c   1.000
_cell.angle_alpha   90.00
_cell.angle_beta   90.00
_cell.angle_gamma   90.00
#
_symmetry.space_group_name_H-M   'P 1'
#
loop_
_entity.id
_entity.type
_entity.pdbx_description
1 polymer ?
#
loop_
_entity_poly.entity_id
_entity_poly.type
_entity_poly.pdbx_seq_one_letter_code
_entity_poly.pdbx_strand_id
1 'polypeptide(L)'
;VGDTRNPAGIFRFLRTAPVMLDVLKDVQRYCPNAVFLNYTNPMAMLCRAMQEAAPEVLTTGLCHSVQHGIEKFSKILNIPVNEIEYTCAGINHLAYYLKLTHNGENLYPALRQRTLNDPAVYDEDIVRNEVFLALGYYVTESSGHFSEYSPWFRKRDDLLEKYCYRGTSWNTGRTNFTIEVREKRKADYYTDLEKFLNEPADLQRGNEYAASIFNALFGDGQLYSFNGNVRNYGLIDNLPAGACVEVPVLASRNGLQPIHVGPIPDELLPLMHLSSQIEEMAVRACFEGDRELIYKAICYDPLTSAVLDLREIRQLVDELFAFSEPWLPAGMRRKN
;
A
#
# COMPACT_ATOMS: atom_id res chain seq x y z
N VAL A 1 -14.68 -2.91 3.37
CA VAL A 1 -14.18 -1.68 2.73
C VAL A 1 -12.79 -1.41 3.26
N GLY A 2 -11.80 -1.36 2.37
CA GLY A 2 -10.40 -1.12 2.73
C GLY A 2 -10.15 0.29 3.25
N ASP A 3 -9.01 0.48 3.91
CA ASP A 3 -8.65 1.74 4.56
C ASP A 3 -7.51 2.50 3.86
N THR A 4 -6.97 1.93 2.77
CA THR A 4 -5.83 2.50 2.03
C THR A 4 -6.24 3.00 0.64
N ARG A 5 -7.21 2.36 0.02
CA ARG A 5 -7.81 2.71 -1.27
C ARG A 5 -9.31 2.82 -1.13
N ASN A 6 -10.02 3.03 -2.22
CA ASN A 6 -11.48 3.17 -2.29
C ASN A 6 -12.03 4.36 -1.46
N PRO A 7 -13.33 4.55 -1.32
CA PRO A 7 -13.89 5.71 -0.62
C PRO A 7 -13.35 5.92 0.79
N ALA A 8 -13.22 4.85 1.58
CA ALA A 8 -12.73 4.97 2.96
C ALA A 8 -11.25 5.36 3.01
N GLY A 9 -10.41 4.82 2.11
CA GLY A 9 -9.02 5.20 1.96
C GLY A 9 -8.84 6.65 1.53
N ILE A 10 -9.61 7.12 0.54
CA ILE A 10 -9.58 8.52 0.10
C ILE A 10 -9.96 9.45 1.26
N PHE A 11 -11.04 9.16 1.99
CA PHE A 11 -11.41 10.00 3.14
C PHE A 11 -10.43 9.89 4.32
N ARG A 12 -9.78 8.73 4.50
CA ARG A 12 -8.65 8.61 5.45
C ARG A 12 -7.49 9.51 5.02
N PHE A 13 -7.13 9.52 3.74
CA PHE A 13 -6.13 10.43 3.20
C PHE A 13 -6.49 11.89 3.49
N LEU A 14 -7.70 12.33 3.16
CA LEU A 14 -8.15 13.71 3.38
C LEU A 14 -8.06 14.15 4.85
N ARG A 15 -8.27 13.25 5.80
CA ARG A 15 -8.14 13.55 7.24
C ARG A 15 -6.70 13.48 7.74
N THR A 16 -5.86 12.67 7.12
CA THR A 16 -4.47 12.45 7.57
C THR A 16 -3.50 13.45 6.92
N ALA A 17 -3.73 13.81 5.67
CA ALA A 17 -2.85 14.68 4.90
C ALA A 17 -2.56 16.04 5.61
N PRO A 18 -3.53 16.77 6.19
CA PRO A 18 -3.24 18.00 6.88
C PRO A 18 -2.21 17.82 8.02
N VAL A 19 -2.36 16.76 8.80
CA VAL A 19 -1.45 16.45 9.92
C VAL A 19 -0.06 16.12 9.40
N MET A 20 0.04 15.28 8.37
CA MET A 20 1.33 14.90 7.79
C MET A 20 2.05 16.07 7.14
N LEU A 21 1.30 16.96 6.48
CA LEU A 21 1.86 18.18 5.90
C LEU A 21 2.32 19.19 6.96
N ASP A 22 1.65 19.26 8.10
CA ASP A 22 2.11 20.09 9.23
C ASP A 22 3.37 19.52 9.87
N VAL A 23 3.46 18.20 10.09
CA VAL A 23 4.69 17.52 10.50
C VAL A 23 5.83 17.80 9.52
N LEU A 24 5.55 17.75 8.21
CA LEU A 24 6.56 18.02 7.19
C LEU A 24 7.08 19.46 7.22
N LYS A 25 6.22 20.46 7.51
CA LYS A 25 6.65 21.86 7.73
C LYS A 25 7.59 21.97 8.93
N ASP A 26 7.33 21.22 9.99
CA ASP A 26 8.23 21.18 11.14
C ASP A 26 9.57 20.53 10.78
N VAL A 27 9.58 19.48 9.99
CA VAL A 27 10.81 18.88 9.44
C VAL A 27 11.59 19.91 8.63
N GLN A 28 10.97 20.61 7.68
CA GLN A 28 11.61 21.67 6.89
C GLN A 28 12.23 22.76 7.79
N ARG A 29 11.52 23.14 8.84
CA ARG A 29 11.94 24.24 9.73
C ARG A 29 13.05 23.85 10.68
N TYR A 30 12.98 22.68 11.30
CA TYR A 30 13.84 22.31 12.43
C TYR A 30 14.93 21.30 12.08
N CYS A 31 14.71 20.49 11.03
CA CYS A 31 15.66 19.45 10.58
C CYS A 31 15.63 19.25 9.06
N PRO A 32 15.97 20.30 8.27
CA PRO A 32 15.80 20.29 6.81
C PRO A 32 16.61 19.21 6.08
N ASN A 33 17.64 18.67 6.72
CA ASN A 33 18.48 17.60 6.18
C ASN A 33 18.05 16.19 6.64
N ALA A 34 16.91 16.07 7.34
CA ALA A 34 16.42 14.78 7.78
C ALA A 34 15.88 13.96 6.60
N VAL A 35 15.98 12.64 6.73
CA VAL A 35 15.29 11.69 5.84
C VAL A 35 13.97 11.31 6.50
N PHE A 36 12.87 11.50 5.77
CA PHE A 36 11.53 11.21 6.25
C PHE A 36 11.05 9.86 5.71
N LEU A 37 11.02 8.84 6.56
CA LEU A 37 10.53 7.50 6.22
C LEU A 37 9.09 7.33 6.69
N ASN A 38 8.15 7.22 5.76
CA ASN A 38 6.73 7.14 6.06
C ASN A 38 6.22 5.70 6.06
N TYR A 39 5.65 5.23 7.17
CA TYR A 39 4.89 3.98 7.26
C TYR A 39 3.36 4.19 7.31
N THR A 40 2.92 5.45 7.30
CA THR A 40 1.50 5.78 7.45
C THR A 40 0.73 5.58 6.15
N ASN A 41 -0.42 4.91 6.24
CA ASN A 41 -1.38 4.77 5.15
C ASN A 41 -2.47 5.85 5.18
N PRO A 42 -3.02 6.19 4.02
CA PRO A 42 -2.81 5.69 2.64
C PRO A 42 -1.46 6.09 2.05
N MET A 43 -0.59 5.12 1.87
CA MET A 43 0.83 5.34 1.56
C MET A 43 1.05 6.16 0.29
N ALA A 44 0.51 5.72 -0.84
CA ALA A 44 0.76 6.36 -2.13
C ALA A 44 0.27 7.81 -2.15
N MET A 45 -0.96 8.08 -1.68
CA MET A 45 -1.51 9.43 -1.63
C MET A 45 -0.75 10.34 -0.66
N LEU A 46 -0.36 9.84 0.52
CA LEU A 46 0.41 10.63 1.49
C LEU A 46 1.83 10.92 0.99
N CYS A 47 2.54 9.92 0.46
CA CYS A 47 3.87 10.13 -0.11
C CYS A 47 3.81 11.11 -1.29
N ARG A 48 2.82 10.95 -2.17
CA ARG A 48 2.59 11.85 -3.31
C ARG A 48 2.38 13.29 -2.85
N ALA A 49 1.53 13.51 -1.84
CA ALA A 49 1.24 14.83 -1.30
C ALA A 49 2.46 15.45 -0.61
N MET A 50 3.17 14.69 0.22
CA MET A 50 4.36 15.16 0.93
C MET A 50 5.50 15.51 -0.02
N GLN A 51 5.77 14.66 -1.01
CA GLN A 51 6.82 14.88 -2.02
C GLN A 51 6.50 16.05 -2.97
N GLU A 52 5.22 16.43 -3.12
CA GLU A 52 4.85 17.65 -3.84
C GLU A 52 4.99 18.89 -2.96
N ALA A 53 4.56 18.81 -1.71
CA ALA A 53 4.58 19.96 -0.79
C ALA A 53 6.00 20.36 -0.35
N ALA A 54 6.93 19.40 -0.28
CA ALA A 54 8.31 19.61 0.14
C ALA A 54 9.28 18.71 -0.66
N PRO A 55 9.51 19.01 -1.94
CA PRO A 55 10.37 18.18 -2.80
C PRO A 55 11.85 18.17 -2.37
N GLU A 56 12.27 19.13 -1.57
CA GLU A 56 13.63 19.20 -1.00
C GLU A 56 13.84 18.27 0.20
N VAL A 57 12.77 17.83 0.88
CA VAL A 57 12.87 16.85 1.97
C VAL A 57 12.93 15.45 1.38
N LEU A 58 14.01 14.73 1.68
CA LEU A 58 14.19 13.36 1.21
C LEU A 58 13.16 12.44 1.87
N THR A 59 12.05 12.19 1.16
CA THR A 59 10.90 11.42 1.66
C THR A 59 10.66 10.17 0.84
N THR A 60 10.47 9.03 1.50
CA THR A 60 9.97 7.80 0.86
C THR A 60 9.02 7.04 1.78
N GLY A 61 8.08 6.29 1.19
CA GLY A 61 7.19 5.40 1.92
C GLY A 61 7.73 3.98 1.97
N LEU A 62 7.51 3.32 3.09
CA LEU A 62 7.98 1.96 3.36
C LEU A 62 6.78 1.05 3.66
N CYS A 63 6.71 -0.10 2.97
CA CYS A 63 5.66 -1.10 3.16
C CYS A 63 6.27 -2.49 3.34
N HIS A 64 5.67 -3.31 4.21
CA HIS A 64 6.16 -4.68 4.50
C HIS A 64 5.67 -5.72 3.48
N SER A 65 4.72 -5.37 2.60
CA SER A 65 4.05 -6.33 1.72
C SER A 65 5.02 -7.06 0.78
N VAL A 66 6.08 -6.39 0.32
CA VAL A 66 7.10 -6.99 -0.54
C VAL A 66 7.90 -8.06 0.21
N GLN A 67 8.39 -7.76 1.42
CA GLN A 67 9.16 -8.69 2.23
C GLN A 67 8.32 -9.90 2.66
N HIS A 68 7.09 -9.67 3.12
CA HIS A 68 6.18 -10.75 3.49
C HIS A 68 5.86 -11.70 2.32
N GLY A 69 5.79 -11.16 1.09
CA GLY A 69 5.62 -12.01 -0.09
C GLY A 69 6.83 -12.93 -0.34
N ILE A 70 8.04 -12.41 -0.21
CA ILE A 70 9.27 -13.22 -0.35
C ILE A 70 9.36 -14.29 0.74
N GLU A 71 9.06 -13.96 2.00
CA GLU A 71 8.99 -14.92 3.09
C GLU A 71 7.98 -16.04 2.80
N LYS A 72 6.84 -15.69 2.20
CA LYS A 72 5.83 -16.66 1.79
C LYS A 72 6.33 -17.57 0.68
N PHE A 73 6.96 -17.02 -0.37
CA PHE A 73 7.52 -17.84 -1.46
C PHE A 73 8.63 -18.77 -0.96
N SER A 74 9.47 -18.28 -0.04
CA SER A 74 10.48 -19.09 0.65
C SER A 74 9.86 -20.33 1.32
N LYS A 75 8.77 -20.16 2.05
CA LYS A 75 8.04 -21.26 2.70
C LYS A 75 7.41 -22.23 1.70
N ILE A 76 6.70 -21.70 0.67
CA ILE A 76 6.01 -22.52 -0.34
C ILE A 76 6.99 -23.36 -1.14
N LEU A 77 8.13 -22.79 -1.52
CA LEU A 77 9.13 -23.42 -2.39
C LEU A 77 10.27 -24.10 -1.63
N ASN A 78 10.33 -23.90 -0.30
CA ASN A 78 11.42 -24.36 0.56
C ASN A 78 12.79 -23.86 0.08
N ILE A 79 12.88 -22.56 -0.26
CA ILE A 79 14.10 -21.86 -0.68
C ILE A 79 14.40 -20.79 0.37
N PRO A 80 15.64 -20.63 0.85
CA PRO A 80 16.00 -19.56 1.78
C PRO A 80 15.66 -18.17 1.24
N VAL A 81 15.13 -17.28 2.09
CA VAL A 81 14.71 -15.91 1.72
C VAL A 81 15.82 -15.15 0.99
N ASN A 82 17.05 -15.26 1.46
CA ASN A 82 18.22 -14.59 0.91
C ASN A 82 18.73 -15.15 -0.42
N GLU A 83 18.18 -16.28 -0.87
CA GLU A 83 18.50 -16.89 -2.17
C GLU A 83 17.43 -16.60 -3.23
N ILE A 84 16.33 -15.93 -2.85
CA ILE A 84 15.29 -15.51 -3.78
C ILE A 84 15.62 -14.11 -4.32
N GLU A 85 15.91 -14.05 -5.60
CA GLU A 85 16.08 -12.78 -6.31
C GLU A 85 14.75 -12.31 -6.90
N TYR A 86 14.45 -11.02 -6.78
CA TYR A 86 13.20 -10.49 -7.30
C TYR A 86 13.33 -9.06 -7.80
N THR A 87 12.42 -8.67 -8.70
CA THR A 87 12.10 -7.29 -9.02
C THR A 87 10.61 -7.09 -8.77
N CYS A 88 10.28 -6.19 -7.88
CA CYS A 88 8.91 -5.86 -7.55
C CYS A 88 8.65 -4.40 -7.85
N ALA A 89 7.59 -4.10 -8.62
CA ALA A 89 7.22 -2.73 -8.96
C ALA A 89 5.73 -2.56 -9.25
N GLY A 90 5.27 -1.33 -9.14
CA GLY A 90 3.90 -0.91 -9.38
C GLY A 90 3.53 0.32 -8.54
N ILE A 91 2.37 0.28 -7.91
CA ILE A 91 1.95 1.27 -6.91
C ILE A 91 1.70 0.56 -5.58
N ASN A 92 1.83 1.27 -4.47
CA ASN A 92 1.67 0.66 -3.15
C ASN A 92 0.37 -0.13 -3.04
N HIS A 93 0.42 -1.33 -2.43
CA HIS A 93 -0.66 -2.31 -2.33
C HIS A 93 -1.21 -2.83 -3.67
N LEU A 94 -0.55 -2.52 -4.78
CA LEU A 94 -0.86 -3.03 -6.12
C LEU A 94 0.43 -3.13 -6.96
N ALA A 95 1.55 -3.43 -6.32
CA ALA A 95 2.79 -3.82 -6.98
C ALA A 95 2.81 -5.32 -7.21
N TYR A 96 3.57 -5.76 -8.20
CA TYR A 96 3.71 -7.16 -8.57
C TYR A 96 5.19 -7.56 -8.64
N TYR A 97 5.48 -8.83 -8.34
CA TYR A 97 6.81 -9.40 -8.56
C TYR A 97 6.99 -9.67 -10.04
N LEU A 98 7.61 -8.74 -10.76
CA LEU A 98 7.83 -8.82 -12.20
C LEU A 98 8.90 -9.85 -12.57
N LYS A 99 9.86 -10.07 -11.67
CA LYS A 99 10.87 -11.11 -11.72
C LYS A 99 10.90 -11.83 -10.38
N LEU A 100 11.01 -13.14 -10.42
CA LEU A 100 11.16 -14.01 -9.25
C LEU A 100 12.05 -15.19 -9.64
N THR A 101 13.30 -15.23 -9.14
CA THR A 101 14.30 -16.22 -9.56
C THR A 101 15.08 -16.78 -8.39
N HIS A 102 15.62 -17.97 -8.58
CA HIS A 102 16.61 -18.62 -7.70
C HIS A 102 17.70 -19.24 -8.57
N ASN A 103 18.96 -18.88 -8.34
CA ASN A 103 20.09 -19.30 -9.17
C ASN A 103 19.87 -19.05 -10.68
N GLY A 104 19.21 -17.95 -11.02
CA GLY A 104 18.86 -17.58 -12.40
C GLY A 104 17.64 -18.28 -13.00
N GLU A 105 17.08 -19.28 -12.32
CA GLU A 105 15.88 -19.99 -12.77
C GLU A 105 14.59 -19.28 -12.32
N ASN A 106 13.60 -19.21 -13.23
CA ASN A 106 12.30 -18.61 -12.94
C ASN A 106 11.49 -19.48 -11.99
N LEU A 107 11.05 -18.92 -10.86
CA LEU A 107 10.29 -19.61 -9.83
C LEU A 107 8.78 -19.67 -10.10
N TYR A 108 8.24 -18.89 -11.02
CA TYR A 108 6.80 -18.85 -11.32
C TYR A 108 6.20 -20.20 -11.73
N PRO A 109 6.87 -21.05 -12.56
CA PRO A 109 6.34 -22.37 -12.88
C PRO A 109 6.18 -23.26 -11.65
N ALA A 110 7.17 -23.28 -10.77
CA ALA A 110 7.13 -24.07 -9.53
C ALA A 110 6.07 -23.54 -8.56
N LEU A 111 5.97 -22.22 -8.40
CA LEU A 111 4.96 -21.57 -7.57
C LEU A 111 3.54 -21.88 -8.08
N ARG A 112 3.32 -21.82 -9.41
CA ARG A 112 2.04 -22.17 -10.04
C ARG A 112 1.67 -23.64 -9.79
N GLN A 113 2.62 -24.55 -9.93
CA GLN A 113 2.40 -25.96 -9.67
C GLN A 113 2.02 -26.21 -8.21
N ARG A 114 2.71 -25.59 -7.25
CA ARG A 114 2.39 -25.70 -5.84
C ARG A 114 0.99 -25.14 -5.55
N THR A 115 0.65 -23.97 -6.08
CA THR A 115 -0.68 -23.37 -5.93
C THR A 115 -1.80 -24.24 -6.46
N LEU A 116 -1.60 -24.92 -7.59
CA LEU A 116 -2.63 -25.78 -8.21
C LEU A 116 -2.78 -27.14 -7.52
N ASN A 117 -1.71 -27.71 -6.97
CA ASN A 117 -1.67 -29.08 -6.48
C ASN A 117 -1.76 -29.20 -4.95
N ASP A 118 -1.64 -28.09 -4.21
CA ASP A 118 -1.69 -28.08 -2.76
C ASP A 118 -2.85 -27.17 -2.27
N PRO A 119 -3.97 -27.77 -1.86
CA PRO A 119 -5.13 -26.99 -1.37
C PRO A 119 -4.80 -26.10 -0.18
N ALA A 120 -3.83 -26.48 0.67
CA ALA A 120 -3.46 -25.65 1.81
C ALA A 120 -2.74 -24.37 1.35
N VAL A 121 -1.84 -24.47 0.36
CA VAL A 121 -1.19 -23.32 -0.27
C VAL A 121 -2.22 -22.43 -0.97
N TYR A 122 -3.17 -23.05 -1.70
CA TYR A 122 -4.22 -22.29 -2.40
C TYR A 122 -5.14 -21.55 -1.42
N ASP A 123 -5.66 -22.24 -0.40
CA ASP A 123 -6.64 -21.70 0.54
C ASP A 123 -6.03 -20.64 1.49
N GLU A 124 -4.75 -20.75 1.82
CA GLU A 124 -4.08 -19.79 2.70
C GLU A 124 -4.14 -18.35 2.16
N ASP A 125 -4.09 -18.18 0.83
CA ASP A 125 -4.07 -16.85 0.19
C ASP A 125 -4.93 -16.83 -1.09
N ILE A 126 -6.17 -17.30 -0.96
CA ILE A 126 -7.05 -17.66 -2.06
C ILE A 126 -7.24 -16.55 -3.09
N VAL A 127 -7.38 -15.28 -2.67
CA VAL A 127 -7.58 -14.15 -3.59
C VAL A 127 -6.31 -13.86 -4.38
N ARG A 128 -5.14 -13.80 -3.72
CA ARG A 128 -3.85 -13.59 -4.41
C ARG A 128 -3.53 -14.74 -5.35
N ASN A 129 -3.83 -15.96 -4.94
CA ASN A 129 -3.62 -17.15 -5.76
C ASN A 129 -4.52 -17.16 -6.99
N GLU A 130 -5.80 -16.78 -6.90
CA GLU A 130 -6.68 -16.60 -8.05
C GLU A 130 -6.14 -15.55 -9.03
N VAL A 131 -5.69 -14.40 -8.50
CA VAL A 131 -5.09 -13.34 -9.32
C VAL A 131 -3.81 -13.81 -10.01
N PHE A 132 -2.93 -14.50 -9.28
CA PHE A 132 -1.72 -15.09 -9.85
C PHE A 132 -2.03 -16.11 -10.95
N LEU A 133 -3.00 -16.99 -10.73
CA LEU A 133 -3.38 -17.99 -11.72
C LEU A 133 -4.00 -17.36 -12.97
N ALA A 134 -4.72 -16.22 -12.80
CA ALA A 134 -5.35 -15.51 -13.91
C ALA A 134 -4.38 -14.60 -14.68
N LEU A 135 -3.55 -13.84 -13.98
CA LEU A 135 -2.70 -12.79 -14.58
C LEU A 135 -1.23 -13.19 -14.73
N GLY A 136 -0.79 -14.31 -14.17
CA GLY A 136 0.57 -14.83 -14.31
C GLY A 136 1.60 -14.23 -13.35
N TYR A 137 1.25 -13.18 -12.61
CA TYR A 137 2.14 -12.48 -11.66
C TYR A 137 1.54 -12.44 -10.26
N TYR A 138 2.39 -12.49 -9.25
CA TYR A 138 1.94 -12.45 -7.86
C TYR A 138 1.95 -11.03 -7.33
N VAL A 139 0.81 -10.59 -6.78
CA VAL A 139 0.64 -9.26 -6.20
C VAL A 139 1.23 -9.20 -4.79
N THR A 140 1.70 -8.03 -4.37
CA THR A 140 2.31 -7.85 -3.04
C THR A 140 1.31 -7.87 -1.90
N GLU A 141 0.10 -7.35 -2.13
CA GLU A 141 -0.88 -7.13 -1.06
C GLU A 141 -1.64 -8.40 -0.69
N SER A 142 -2.07 -8.48 0.59
CA SER A 142 -2.80 -9.61 1.15
C SER A 142 -4.13 -9.89 0.43
N SER A 143 -4.62 -11.12 0.54
CA SER A 143 -5.93 -11.52 0.00
C SER A 143 -7.07 -10.63 0.48
N GLY A 144 -7.06 -10.24 1.76
CA GLY A 144 -8.07 -9.36 2.33
C GLY A 144 -8.11 -8.02 1.60
N HIS A 145 -7.01 -7.30 1.62
CA HIS A 145 -6.93 -5.97 1.01
C HIS A 145 -7.04 -6.02 -0.51
N PHE A 146 -6.40 -6.98 -1.19
CA PHE A 146 -6.55 -7.06 -2.65
C PHE A 146 -8.00 -7.29 -3.07
N SER A 147 -8.77 -8.08 -2.29
CA SER A 147 -10.20 -8.28 -2.55
C SER A 147 -11.01 -6.98 -2.44
N GLU A 148 -10.55 -6.02 -1.64
CA GLU A 148 -11.18 -4.71 -1.46
C GLU A 148 -10.81 -3.70 -2.55
N TYR A 149 -9.66 -3.90 -3.23
CA TYR A 149 -9.13 -2.96 -4.25
C TYR A 149 -9.43 -3.38 -5.69
N SER A 150 -10.06 -4.54 -5.87
CA SER A 150 -10.38 -5.10 -7.17
C SER A 150 -11.87 -5.34 -7.36
N PRO A 151 -12.39 -5.35 -8.62
CA PRO A 151 -13.82 -5.52 -8.89
C PRO A 151 -14.27 -6.98 -8.85
N TRP A 152 -13.39 -7.95 -8.50
CA TRP A 152 -13.66 -9.36 -8.79
C TRP A 152 -14.28 -10.13 -7.63
N PHE A 153 -13.94 -9.82 -6.37
CA PHE A 153 -14.15 -10.73 -5.24
C PHE A 153 -15.27 -10.33 -4.28
N ARG A 154 -15.66 -9.04 -4.20
CA ARG A 154 -16.59 -8.55 -3.17
C ARG A 154 -17.90 -7.99 -3.71
N LYS A 155 -18.18 -8.14 -4.99
CA LYS A 155 -19.36 -7.54 -5.64
C LYS A 155 -20.65 -8.36 -5.51
N ARG A 156 -20.63 -9.58 -4.97
CA ARG A 156 -21.77 -10.47 -4.78
C ARG A 156 -21.56 -11.34 -3.54
N ASP A 157 -22.66 -11.78 -2.93
CA ASP A 157 -22.65 -12.59 -1.71
C ASP A 157 -21.97 -13.95 -1.90
N ASP A 158 -22.22 -14.62 -3.03
CA ASP A 158 -21.58 -15.90 -3.36
C ASP A 158 -20.05 -15.79 -3.50
N LEU A 159 -19.54 -14.66 -4.01
CA LEU A 159 -18.12 -14.41 -4.10
C LEU A 159 -17.51 -14.07 -2.73
N LEU A 160 -18.25 -13.33 -1.88
CA LEU A 160 -17.84 -13.09 -0.50
C LEU A 160 -17.70 -14.42 0.25
N GLU A 161 -18.68 -15.30 0.10
CA GLU A 161 -18.68 -16.60 0.74
C GLU A 161 -17.52 -17.49 0.25
N LYS A 162 -17.27 -17.49 -1.05
CA LYS A 162 -16.21 -18.29 -1.67
C LYS A 162 -14.81 -17.80 -1.30
N TYR A 163 -14.56 -16.49 -1.39
CA TYR A 163 -13.20 -15.93 -1.36
C TYR A 163 -12.85 -15.15 -0.09
N CYS A 164 -13.83 -14.62 0.65
CA CYS A 164 -13.58 -13.69 1.74
C CYS A 164 -13.72 -14.29 3.13
N TYR A 165 -14.26 -15.51 3.27
CA TYR A 165 -14.36 -16.26 4.54
C TYR A 165 -13.25 -17.32 4.70
N ARG A 166 -12.40 -17.48 3.68
CA ARG A 166 -11.31 -18.44 3.66
C ARG A 166 -9.98 -17.70 3.50
N GLY A 167 -8.88 -18.37 3.82
CA GLY A 167 -7.56 -17.82 3.65
C GLY A 167 -7.00 -17.15 4.89
N THR A 168 -6.13 -16.18 4.72
CA THR A 168 -5.41 -15.52 5.82
C THR A 168 -6.33 -14.76 6.77
N SER A 169 -5.86 -14.52 8.00
CA SER A 169 -6.56 -13.73 9.04
C SER A 169 -6.93 -12.30 8.60
N TRP A 170 -6.33 -11.78 7.54
CA TRP A 170 -6.61 -10.47 6.94
C TRP A 170 -7.83 -10.48 5.99
N ASN A 171 -8.46 -11.62 5.80
CA ASN A 171 -9.62 -11.77 4.92
C ASN A 171 -10.87 -12.08 5.75
N THR A 172 -11.49 -11.05 6.29
CA THR A 172 -12.53 -11.10 7.33
C THR A 172 -13.97 -11.22 6.80
N GLY A 173 -14.15 -11.63 5.56
CA GLY A 173 -15.49 -11.79 4.98
C GLY A 173 -16.24 -10.46 4.83
N ARG A 174 -17.46 -10.40 5.36
CA ARG A 174 -18.29 -9.18 5.35
C ARG A 174 -17.90 -8.17 6.42
N THR A 175 -17.25 -8.62 7.47
CA THR A 175 -16.86 -7.76 8.59
C THR A 175 -15.71 -6.85 8.20
N ASN A 176 -15.62 -5.71 8.87
CA ASN A 176 -14.55 -4.77 8.67
C ASN A 176 -13.41 -5.11 9.65
N PHE A 177 -12.36 -5.74 9.14
CA PHE A 177 -11.15 -6.06 9.90
C PHE A 177 -10.63 -4.86 10.72
N THR A 178 -10.63 -3.67 10.15
CA THR A 178 -10.13 -2.46 10.83
C THR A 178 -10.95 -2.13 12.09
N ILE A 179 -12.27 -2.32 12.08
CA ILE A 179 -13.12 -2.08 13.24
C ILE A 179 -12.81 -3.11 14.33
N GLU A 180 -12.81 -4.41 13.99
CA GLU A 180 -12.54 -5.49 14.93
C GLU A 180 -11.18 -5.34 15.61
N VAL A 181 -10.13 -5.06 14.84
CA VAL A 181 -8.77 -4.83 15.38
C VAL A 181 -8.70 -3.60 16.26
N ARG A 182 -9.38 -2.51 15.89
CA ARG A 182 -9.40 -1.29 16.72
C ARG A 182 -10.13 -1.48 18.04
N GLU A 183 -11.27 -2.16 18.03
CA GLU A 183 -11.99 -2.45 19.25
C GLU A 183 -11.19 -3.34 20.19
N LYS A 184 -10.55 -4.39 19.64
CA LYS A 184 -9.63 -5.23 20.41
C LYS A 184 -8.46 -4.42 20.99
N ARG A 185 -7.75 -3.67 20.17
CA ARG A 185 -6.63 -2.83 20.62
C ARG A 185 -7.05 -1.77 21.66
N LYS A 186 -8.27 -1.24 21.55
CA LYS A 186 -8.80 -0.31 22.53
C LYS A 186 -9.06 -1.00 23.86
N ALA A 187 -9.59 -2.23 23.85
CA ALA A 187 -9.81 -3.02 25.05
C ALA A 187 -8.48 -3.38 25.74
N ASP A 188 -7.46 -3.74 24.98
CA ASP A 188 -6.16 -4.20 25.49
C ASP A 188 -5.19 -3.04 25.81
N TYR A 189 -5.53 -1.80 25.41
CA TYR A 189 -4.58 -0.65 25.43
C TYR A 189 -3.89 -0.42 26.77
N TYR A 190 -4.65 -0.42 27.87
CA TYR A 190 -4.08 -0.17 29.20
C TYR A 190 -3.22 -1.34 29.69
N THR A 191 -3.60 -2.55 29.39
CA THR A 191 -2.83 -3.76 29.72
C THR A 191 -1.52 -3.78 28.94
N ASP A 192 -1.58 -3.47 27.65
CA ASP A 192 -0.38 -3.38 26.81
C ASP A 192 0.54 -2.23 27.23
N LEU A 193 -0.04 -1.09 27.64
CA LEU A 193 0.73 0.03 28.17
C LEU A 193 1.43 -0.34 29.50
N GLU A 194 0.74 -1.00 30.42
CA GLU A 194 1.33 -1.48 31.68
C GLU A 194 2.48 -2.46 31.42
N LYS A 195 2.31 -3.40 30.51
CA LYS A 195 3.39 -4.28 30.07
C LYS A 195 4.58 -3.50 29.53
N PHE A 196 4.34 -2.61 28.59
CA PHE A 196 5.39 -1.77 27.99
C PHE A 196 6.19 -0.96 29.01
N LEU A 197 5.51 -0.46 30.04
CA LEU A 197 6.16 0.35 31.09
C LEU A 197 6.91 -0.49 32.13
N ASN A 198 6.51 -1.74 32.38
CA ASN A 198 7.03 -2.55 33.48
C ASN A 198 7.90 -3.73 33.04
N GLU A 199 7.82 -4.15 31.78
CA GLU A 199 8.66 -5.24 31.26
C GLU A 199 9.94 -4.66 30.61
N PRO A 200 11.08 -5.39 30.73
CA PRO A 200 12.29 -5.01 30.01
C PRO A 200 12.03 -4.92 28.49
N ALA A 201 12.58 -3.90 27.84
CA ALA A 201 12.50 -3.79 26.39
C ALA A 201 13.19 -4.99 25.73
N ASP A 202 12.50 -5.65 24.80
CA ASP A 202 13.12 -6.65 23.93
C ASP A 202 14.09 -5.93 22.98
N LEU A 203 15.37 -6.26 23.11
CA LEU A 203 16.45 -5.70 22.29
C LEU A 203 16.76 -6.55 21.07
N GLN A 204 16.01 -7.63 20.83
CA GLN A 204 16.17 -8.41 19.59
C GLN A 204 15.82 -7.57 18.39
N ARG A 205 16.63 -7.69 17.33
CA ARG A 205 16.39 -6.99 16.08
C ARG A 205 15.13 -7.55 15.42
N GLY A 206 14.13 -6.68 15.22
CA GLY A 206 12.92 -7.02 14.48
C GLY A 206 13.15 -7.02 12.95
N ASN A 207 12.07 -7.23 12.20
CA ASN A 207 12.07 -7.23 10.72
C ASN A 207 12.00 -5.82 10.11
N GLU A 208 11.99 -4.76 10.94
CA GLU A 208 11.94 -3.39 10.45
C GLU A 208 13.26 -2.99 9.78
N TYR A 209 13.14 -2.47 8.57
CA TYR A 209 14.31 -2.18 7.74
C TYR A 209 14.69 -0.68 7.66
N ALA A 210 13.94 0.21 8.29
CA ALA A 210 14.29 1.63 8.40
C ALA A 210 15.69 1.84 8.97
N ALA A 211 16.08 1.06 10.01
CA ALA A 211 17.41 1.11 10.59
C ALA A 211 18.51 0.76 9.57
N SER A 212 18.26 -0.19 8.67
CA SER A 212 19.20 -0.56 7.60
C SER A 212 19.35 0.55 6.57
N ILE A 213 18.26 1.26 6.25
CA ILE A 213 18.30 2.45 5.38
C ILE A 213 19.14 3.55 6.04
N PHE A 214 18.90 3.87 7.31
CA PHE A 214 19.71 4.87 8.05
C PHE A 214 21.17 4.45 8.13
N ASN A 215 21.48 3.17 8.35
CA ASN A 215 22.86 2.71 8.37
C ASN A 215 23.55 2.91 6.99
N ALA A 216 22.85 2.64 5.90
CA ALA A 216 23.36 2.88 4.55
C ALA A 216 23.62 4.37 4.26
N LEU A 217 22.74 5.24 4.75
CA LEU A 217 22.84 6.69 4.55
C LEU A 217 23.91 7.35 5.42
N PHE A 218 23.98 6.99 6.71
CA PHE A 218 24.72 7.72 7.73
C PHE A 218 25.73 6.88 8.52
N GLY A 219 25.66 5.55 8.43
CA GLY A 219 26.50 4.60 9.18
C GLY A 219 27.74 4.14 8.41
N ASP A 220 27.91 2.82 8.30
CA ASP A 220 29.07 2.19 7.68
C ASP A 220 29.13 2.34 6.15
N GLY A 221 28.02 2.77 5.53
CA GLY A 221 27.91 2.98 4.08
C GLY A 221 27.70 1.69 3.28
N GLN A 222 27.36 0.57 3.92
CA GLN A 222 26.91 -0.61 3.18
C GLN A 222 25.65 -0.27 2.38
N LEU A 223 25.64 -0.66 1.11
CA LEU A 223 24.46 -0.47 0.26
C LEU A 223 23.30 -1.28 0.78
N TYR A 224 22.12 -0.67 0.79
CA TYR A 224 20.88 -1.35 1.16
C TYR A 224 19.81 -1.15 0.09
N SER A 225 19.27 -2.25 -0.43
CA SER A 225 18.19 -2.23 -1.41
C SER A 225 16.86 -2.55 -0.72
N PHE A 226 15.83 -1.76 -1.05
CA PHE A 226 14.46 -1.93 -0.54
C PHE A 226 13.45 -1.45 -1.58
N ASN A 227 12.16 -1.75 -1.39
CA ASN A 227 11.10 -1.13 -2.19
C ASN A 227 10.61 0.14 -1.50
N GLY A 228 10.63 1.25 -2.22
CA GLY A 228 10.24 2.58 -1.72
C GLY A 228 9.17 3.24 -2.57
N ASN A 229 8.36 4.08 -1.94
CA ASN A 229 7.31 4.86 -2.58
C ASN A 229 7.83 6.24 -2.95
N VAL A 230 7.96 6.50 -4.25
CA VAL A 230 8.61 7.69 -4.82
C VAL A 230 7.84 8.21 -6.03
N ARG A 231 8.18 9.44 -6.48
CA ARG A 231 7.57 10.04 -7.69
C ARG A 231 8.05 9.34 -8.96
N ASN A 232 7.13 9.03 -9.86
CA ASN A 232 7.42 8.44 -11.16
C ASN A 232 7.95 9.49 -12.14
N TYR A 233 9.24 9.71 -12.12
CA TYR A 233 9.92 10.52 -13.15
C TYR A 233 10.77 9.61 -14.03
N GLY A 234 10.08 8.73 -14.80
CA GLY A 234 10.74 7.78 -15.71
C GLY A 234 11.24 6.51 -14.99
N LEU A 235 10.58 6.08 -13.92
CA LEU A 235 10.90 4.83 -13.19
C LEU A 235 10.08 3.66 -13.72
N ILE A 236 8.81 3.90 -14.02
CA ILE A 236 7.88 2.99 -14.69
C ILE A 236 7.34 3.71 -15.93
N ASP A 237 7.67 3.20 -17.12
CA ASP A 237 7.49 3.92 -18.39
C ASP A 237 6.02 4.13 -18.77
N ASN A 238 5.13 3.22 -18.42
CA ASN A 238 3.72 3.23 -18.79
C ASN A 238 2.74 3.54 -17.64
N LEU A 239 3.26 4.11 -16.53
CA LEU A 239 2.45 4.75 -15.51
C LEU A 239 2.57 6.29 -15.58
N PRO A 240 1.59 7.04 -15.07
CA PRO A 240 1.58 8.50 -15.18
C PRO A 240 2.84 9.14 -14.61
N ALA A 241 3.40 10.11 -15.34
CA ALA A 241 4.53 10.90 -14.86
C ALA A 241 4.14 11.68 -13.59
N GLY A 242 5.00 11.60 -12.57
CA GLY A 242 4.79 12.26 -11.29
C GLY A 242 3.86 11.56 -10.31
N ALA A 243 3.17 10.48 -10.69
CA ALA A 243 2.42 9.65 -9.76
C ALA A 243 3.34 8.99 -8.72
N CYS A 244 2.77 8.55 -7.60
CA CYS A 244 3.53 7.77 -6.62
C CYS A 244 3.62 6.31 -7.08
N VAL A 245 4.84 5.80 -7.21
CA VAL A 245 5.12 4.40 -7.56
C VAL A 245 5.97 3.72 -6.51
N GLU A 246 5.79 2.41 -6.37
CA GLU A 246 6.61 1.55 -5.53
C GLU A 246 7.61 0.79 -6.40
N VAL A 247 8.90 1.08 -6.22
CA VAL A 247 10.00 0.53 -7.02
C VAL A 247 11.19 0.17 -6.13
N PRO A 248 12.14 -0.65 -6.62
CA PRO A 248 13.41 -0.83 -5.94
C PRO A 248 14.14 0.52 -5.77
N VAL A 249 14.68 0.74 -4.58
CA VAL A 249 15.47 1.92 -4.21
C VAL A 249 16.77 1.46 -3.57
N LEU A 250 17.88 2.04 -3.98
CA LEU A 250 19.18 1.83 -3.37
C LEU A 250 19.47 2.96 -2.38
N ALA A 251 19.67 2.62 -1.11
CA ALA A 251 20.18 3.54 -0.10
C ALA A 251 21.71 3.45 -0.03
N SER A 252 22.36 4.59 0.00
CA SER A 252 23.82 4.73 0.12
C SER A 252 24.16 6.08 0.76
N ARG A 253 25.45 6.35 1.02
CA ARG A 253 25.89 7.68 1.44
C ARG A 253 25.56 8.83 0.46
N ASN A 254 25.20 8.46 -0.80
CA ASN A 254 24.75 9.43 -1.80
C ASN A 254 23.22 9.68 -1.77
N GLY A 255 22.51 9.18 -0.74
CA GLY A 255 21.07 9.32 -0.60
C GLY A 255 20.30 8.10 -1.10
N LEU A 256 19.03 8.32 -1.45
CA LEU A 256 18.12 7.32 -1.98
C LEU A 256 18.10 7.40 -3.51
N GLN A 257 18.36 6.29 -4.16
CA GLN A 257 18.43 6.19 -5.63
C GLN A 257 17.36 5.21 -6.12
N PRO A 258 16.17 5.69 -6.57
CA PRO A 258 15.17 4.85 -7.18
C PRO A 258 15.68 4.25 -8.50
N ILE A 259 15.34 3.00 -8.75
CA ILE A 259 15.81 2.24 -9.91
C ILE A 259 14.70 2.24 -10.98
N HIS A 260 15.07 2.57 -12.21
CA HIS A 260 14.20 2.41 -13.38
C HIS A 260 13.90 0.94 -13.63
N VAL A 261 12.60 0.61 -13.74
CA VAL A 261 12.12 -0.76 -13.92
C VAL A 261 11.72 -1.05 -15.36
N GLY A 262 11.32 -0.02 -16.10
CA GLY A 262 10.74 -0.16 -17.43
C GLY A 262 9.20 -0.26 -17.38
N PRO A 263 8.58 -0.77 -18.46
CA PRO A 263 7.12 -0.87 -18.51
C PRO A 263 6.59 -2.02 -17.64
N ILE A 264 5.43 -1.81 -17.00
CA ILE A 264 4.64 -2.88 -16.38
C ILE A 264 4.00 -3.72 -17.49
N PRO A 265 3.92 -5.06 -17.36
CA PRO A 265 3.20 -5.94 -18.29
C PRO A 265 1.75 -5.49 -18.52
N ASP A 266 1.29 -5.60 -19.77
CA ASP A 266 -0.02 -5.08 -20.19
C ASP A 266 -1.18 -5.69 -19.41
N GLU A 267 -1.08 -6.95 -18.99
CA GLU A 267 -2.10 -7.65 -18.19
C GLU A 267 -2.26 -7.11 -16.76
N LEU A 268 -1.26 -6.40 -16.23
CA LEU A 268 -1.26 -5.80 -14.88
C LEU A 268 -1.63 -4.31 -14.92
N LEU A 269 -1.39 -3.67 -16.06
CA LEU A 269 -1.48 -2.22 -16.21
C LEU A 269 -2.89 -1.64 -16.01
N PRO A 270 -4.00 -2.23 -16.51
CA PRO A 270 -5.32 -1.59 -16.46
C PRO A 270 -5.78 -1.23 -15.05
N LEU A 271 -5.70 -2.16 -14.09
CA LEU A 271 -6.11 -1.91 -12.72
C LEU A 271 -5.14 -0.94 -12.01
N MET A 272 -3.85 -1.10 -12.28
CA MET A 272 -2.80 -0.26 -11.68
C MET A 272 -2.88 1.18 -12.17
N HIS A 273 -3.03 1.39 -13.48
CA HIS A 273 -3.16 2.70 -14.08
C HIS A 273 -4.42 3.43 -13.59
N LEU A 274 -5.57 2.74 -13.57
CA LEU A 274 -6.82 3.29 -13.06
C LEU A 274 -6.67 3.72 -11.58
N SER A 275 -6.11 2.86 -10.76
CA SER A 275 -5.89 3.13 -9.33
C SER A 275 -4.95 4.33 -9.12
N SER A 276 -3.87 4.40 -9.89
CA SER A 276 -2.93 5.54 -9.87
C SER A 276 -3.62 6.86 -10.24
N GLN A 277 -4.50 6.86 -11.26
CA GLN A 277 -5.26 8.05 -11.64
C GLN A 277 -6.24 8.50 -10.54
N ILE A 278 -6.88 7.57 -9.86
CA ILE A 278 -7.78 7.87 -8.73
C ILE A 278 -7.00 8.54 -7.59
N GLU A 279 -5.81 8.03 -7.27
CA GLU A 279 -4.94 8.61 -6.24
C GLU A 279 -4.48 10.02 -6.62
N GLU A 280 -4.07 10.26 -7.87
CA GLU A 280 -3.71 11.60 -8.37
C GLU A 280 -4.89 12.57 -8.29
N MET A 281 -6.11 12.14 -8.66
CA MET A 281 -7.33 12.96 -8.52
C MET A 281 -7.58 13.30 -7.04
N ALA A 282 -7.42 12.36 -6.13
CA ALA A 282 -7.64 12.58 -4.70
C ALA A 282 -6.61 13.55 -4.10
N VAL A 283 -5.32 13.42 -4.47
CA VAL A 283 -4.27 14.33 -4.01
C VAL A 283 -4.48 15.73 -4.56
N ARG A 284 -4.75 15.88 -5.86
CA ARG A 284 -5.06 17.17 -6.47
C ARG A 284 -6.27 17.82 -5.82
N ALA A 285 -7.36 17.09 -5.64
CA ALA A 285 -8.56 17.57 -4.95
C ALA A 285 -8.27 18.07 -3.53
N CYS A 286 -7.38 17.38 -2.80
CA CYS A 286 -6.97 17.81 -1.46
C CYS A 286 -6.29 19.18 -1.47
N PHE A 287 -5.39 19.44 -2.41
CA PHE A 287 -4.69 20.72 -2.54
C PHE A 287 -5.59 21.86 -3.07
N GLU A 288 -6.47 21.55 -4.02
CA GLU A 288 -7.38 22.52 -4.65
C GLU A 288 -8.65 22.80 -3.81
N GLY A 289 -8.96 21.95 -2.83
CA GLY A 289 -10.20 22.02 -2.08
C GLY A 289 -11.44 21.56 -2.88
N ASP A 290 -11.23 20.74 -3.92
CA ASP A 290 -12.28 20.33 -4.87
C ASP A 290 -13.00 19.05 -4.42
N ARG A 291 -14.16 19.21 -3.76
CA ARG A 291 -15.03 18.09 -3.33
C ARG A 291 -15.61 17.31 -4.51
N GLU A 292 -15.89 17.97 -5.63
CA GLU A 292 -16.45 17.32 -6.82
C GLU A 292 -15.44 16.40 -7.50
N LEU A 293 -14.15 16.73 -7.43
CA LEU A 293 -13.11 15.85 -7.94
C LEU A 293 -12.96 14.57 -7.11
N ILE A 294 -13.20 14.64 -5.79
CA ILE A 294 -13.27 13.43 -4.93
C ILE A 294 -14.44 12.53 -5.36
N TYR A 295 -15.62 13.09 -5.60
CA TYR A 295 -16.75 12.30 -6.11
C TYR A 295 -16.39 11.62 -7.44
N LYS A 296 -15.81 12.36 -8.38
CA LYS A 296 -15.40 11.82 -9.68
C LYS A 296 -14.35 10.70 -9.52
N ALA A 297 -13.40 10.88 -8.62
CA ALA A 297 -12.39 9.84 -8.33
C ALA A 297 -13.06 8.53 -7.82
N ILE A 298 -14.02 8.66 -6.91
CA ILE A 298 -14.74 7.51 -6.34
C ILE A 298 -15.65 6.83 -7.37
N CYS A 299 -16.20 7.56 -8.34
CA CYS A 299 -16.96 6.95 -9.44
C CYS A 299 -16.16 5.93 -10.26
N TYR A 300 -14.84 6.03 -10.26
CA TYR A 300 -13.94 5.11 -10.96
C TYR A 300 -13.33 4.04 -10.05
N ASP A 301 -13.60 4.08 -8.72
CA ASP A 301 -13.08 3.03 -7.83
C ASP A 301 -13.58 1.65 -8.23
N PRO A 302 -12.67 0.68 -8.46
CA PRO A 302 -13.04 -0.60 -9.09
C PRO A 302 -14.13 -1.39 -8.35
N LEU A 303 -14.05 -1.43 -7.01
CA LEU A 303 -15.06 -2.14 -6.23
C LEU A 303 -16.34 -1.33 -6.08
N THR A 304 -16.24 -0.04 -5.79
CA THR A 304 -17.39 0.84 -5.58
C THR A 304 -18.26 0.90 -6.82
N SER A 305 -17.65 1.09 -8.00
CA SER A 305 -18.38 1.11 -9.28
C SER A 305 -18.94 -0.25 -9.71
N ALA A 306 -18.43 -1.35 -9.17
CA ALA A 306 -18.97 -2.68 -9.42
C ALA A 306 -20.22 -3.00 -8.56
N VAL A 307 -20.46 -2.22 -7.49
CA VAL A 307 -21.50 -2.49 -6.49
C VAL A 307 -22.58 -1.41 -6.48
N LEU A 308 -22.23 -0.13 -6.69
CA LEU A 308 -23.12 1.03 -6.54
C LEU A 308 -23.33 1.74 -7.87
N ASP A 309 -24.52 2.33 -8.06
CA ASP A 309 -24.78 3.26 -9.15
C ASP A 309 -24.26 4.68 -8.83
N LEU A 310 -24.27 5.58 -9.83
CA LEU A 310 -23.73 6.93 -9.66
C LEU A 310 -24.49 7.78 -8.62
N ARG A 311 -25.76 7.51 -8.35
CA ARG A 311 -26.54 8.22 -7.33
C ARG A 311 -26.21 7.71 -5.95
N GLU A 312 -26.08 6.42 -5.80
CA GLU A 312 -25.62 5.76 -4.55
C GLU A 312 -24.19 6.20 -4.20
N ILE A 313 -23.31 6.30 -5.19
CA ILE A 313 -21.95 6.84 -5.00
C ILE A 313 -22.02 8.31 -4.55
N ARG A 314 -22.88 9.14 -5.14
CA ARG A 314 -23.07 10.54 -4.71
C ARG A 314 -23.51 10.59 -3.25
N GLN A 315 -24.51 9.82 -2.87
CA GLN A 315 -24.99 9.76 -1.50
C GLN A 315 -23.87 9.32 -0.53
N LEU A 316 -23.16 8.25 -0.86
CA LEU A 316 -22.01 7.77 -0.07
C LEU A 316 -20.96 8.87 0.15
N VAL A 317 -20.61 9.60 -0.91
CA VAL A 317 -19.60 10.66 -0.83
C VAL A 317 -20.09 11.83 0.02
N ASP A 318 -21.37 12.24 -0.12
CA ASP A 318 -21.95 13.32 0.66
C ASP A 318 -22.01 12.96 2.16
N GLU A 319 -22.36 11.72 2.51
CA GLU A 319 -22.35 11.21 3.89
C GLU A 319 -20.91 11.17 4.46
N LEU A 320 -19.92 10.70 3.68
CA LEU A 320 -18.52 10.68 4.09
C LEU A 320 -17.95 12.08 4.29
N PHE A 321 -18.32 13.04 3.47
CA PHE A 321 -17.98 14.45 3.67
C PHE A 321 -18.60 15.02 4.94
N ALA A 322 -19.90 14.78 5.16
CA ALA A 322 -20.60 15.24 6.36
C ALA A 322 -19.96 14.65 7.63
N PHE A 323 -19.66 13.35 7.64
CA PHE A 323 -18.98 12.69 8.76
C PHE A 323 -17.57 13.22 9.00
N SER A 324 -16.82 13.50 7.94
CA SER A 324 -15.41 13.88 8.03
C SER A 324 -15.18 15.38 8.20
N GLU A 325 -16.22 16.21 8.12
CA GLU A 325 -16.14 17.68 8.06
C GLU A 325 -15.15 18.30 9.07
N PRO A 326 -15.09 17.91 10.36
CA PRO A 326 -14.18 18.53 11.33
C PRO A 326 -12.68 18.31 11.05
N TRP A 327 -12.34 17.25 10.30
CA TRP A 327 -10.95 16.82 10.07
C TRP A 327 -10.48 17.04 8.63
N LEU A 328 -11.36 17.58 7.76
CA LEU A 328 -11.00 17.84 6.37
C LEU A 328 -9.99 18.98 6.25
N PRO A 329 -9.21 19.04 5.15
CA PRO A 329 -8.42 20.22 4.81
C PRO A 329 -9.28 21.48 4.83
N ALA A 330 -8.71 22.60 5.26
CA ALA A 330 -9.47 23.85 5.39
C ALA A 330 -10.21 24.28 4.12
N GLY A 331 -9.60 24.07 2.95
CA GLY A 331 -10.20 24.37 1.64
C GLY A 331 -11.40 23.49 1.26
N MET A 332 -11.55 22.33 1.92
CA MET A 332 -12.65 21.39 1.70
C MET A 332 -13.79 21.52 2.72
N ARG A 333 -13.61 22.29 3.81
CA ARG A 333 -14.69 22.50 4.79
C ARG A 333 -15.77 23.40 4.22
N ARG A 334 -17.02 23.16 4.61
CA ARG A 334 -18.12 24.08 4.27
C ARG A 334 -17.84 25.43 4.92
N LYS A 335 -17.98 26.52 4.16
CA LYS A 335 -17.96 27.87 4.72
C LYS A 335 -19.27 28.03 5.50
N ASN A 336 -19.18 28.30 6.79
CA ASN A 336 -20.35 28.65 7.62
C ASN A 336 -20.99 29.94 7.12
#